data_6182ff947534a43f1e5aab1bad45a76a
#
_entry.id   6182ff947534a43f1e5aab1bad45a76a
#
_cell.length_a   1.000
_cell.length_b   1.000
_cell.length_c   1.000
_cell.angle_alpha   90.00
_cell.angle_beta   90.00
_cell.angle_gamma   90.00
#
_symmetry.space_group_name_H-M   'P 1'
#
loop_
_entity.id
_entity.type
_entity.pdbx_description
1 polymer ?
#
loop_
_entity_poly.entity_id
_entity_poly.type
_entity_poly.pdbx_seq_one_letter_code
_entity_poly.pdbx_strand_id
1 'polypeptide(L)'
;MNGEKCAQCGTPASPNAKFCEGCGAPIAATTQVMQPSVPATQLKELTYIPVVQAAKVVGVIAAIIFFIYGLFVALGVGASISSVPGVSGFSGVFAAIAIIILMPIFGFIVGFVGTAIEALIYNWIVPRIGGIQVRVK
;
A
#
# COMPACT_ATOMS: atom_id res chain seq x y z
N MET A 1 -50.07 -2.51 19.71
CA MET A 1 -49.94 -1.07 19.61
C MET A 1 -48.75 -0.66 20.47
N ASN A 2 -47.56 -0.75 19.92
CA ASN A 2 -46.30 -0.42 20.66
C ASN A 2 -45.99 1.03 20.41
N GLY A 3 -46.50 1.92 21.27
CA GLY A 3 -46.12 3.33 21.28
C GLY A 3 -44.65 3.45 21.75
N GLU A 4 -43.77 3.94 20.87
CA GLU A 4 -42.38 4.24 21.23
C GLU A 4 -42.37 5.33 22.29
N LYS A 5 -41.63 5.08 23.37
CA LYS A 5 -41.47 6.04 24.47
C LYS A 5 -40.26 6.94 24.22
N CYS A 6 -40.37 8.23 24.46
CA CYS A 6 -39.26 9.15 24.37
C CYS A 6 -38.12 8.72 25.30
N ALA A 7 -36.92 8.59 24.78
CA ALA A 7 -35.74 8.13 25.54
C ALA A 7 -35.30 9.13 26.64
N GLN A 8 -35.71 10.40 26.56
CA GLN A 8 -35.34 11.41 27.55
C GLN A 8 -36.37 11.65 28.65
N CYS A 9 -37.65 11.53 28.37
CA CYS A 9 -38.70 11.84 29.38
C CYS A 9 -39.69 10.66 29.60
N GLY A 10 -39.60 9.55 28.84
CA GLY A 10 -40.47 8.40 29.00
C GLY A 10 -41.92 8.59 28.52
N THR A 11 -42.31 9.75 28.02
CA THR A 11 -43.66 10.03 27.55
C THR A 11 -43.94 9.22 26.26
N PRO A 12 -45.14 8.61 26.13
CA PRO A 12 -45.49 7.92 24.91
C PRO A 12 -45.56 8.91 23.74
N ALA A 13 -44.85 8.59 22.66
CA ALA A 13 -44.80 9.45 21.48
C ALA A 13 -45.80 8.99 20.42
N SER A 14 -46.43 9.92 19.74
CA SER A 14 -47.29 9.62 18.59
C SER A 14 -46.46 9.04 17.43
N PRO A 15 -46.99 8.09 16.66
CA PRO A 15 -46.23 7.32 15.67
C PRO A 15 -45.64 8.11 14.48
N ASN A 16 -45.82 9.41 14.42
CA ASN A 16 -45.25 10.29 13.40
C ASN A 16 -44.73 11.63 13.95
N ALA A 17 -44.59 11.73 15.28
CA ALA A 17 -44.10 12.95 15.88
C ALA A 17 -42.60 13.15 15.68
N LYS A 18 -42.18 14.26 15.08
CA LYS A 18 -40.75 14.61 14.92
C LYS A 18 -40.13 15.12 16.22
N PHE A 19 -40.95 15.58 17.15
CA PHE A 19 -40.51 16.10 18.46
C PHE A 19 -41.42 15.57 19.56
N CYS A 20 -40.87 15.33 20.74
CA CYS A 20 -41.64 14.89 21.89
C CYS A 20 -42.54 16.01 22.42
N GLU A 21 -43.82 15.74 22.54
CA GLU A 21 -44.78 16.73 23.06
C GLU A 21 -44.58 17.05 24.55
N GLY A 22 -43.87 16.17 25.27
CA GLY A 22 -43.62 16.37 26.71
C GLY A 22 -42.36 17.15 27.03
N CYS A 23 -41.26 17.02 26.24
CA CYS A 23 -39.99 17.65 26.54
C CYS A 23 -39.36 18.40 25.36
N GLY A 24 -39.99 18.42 24.17
CA GLY A 24 -39.45 19.07 22.97
C GLY A 24 -38.24 18.40 22.34
N ALA A 25 -37.78 17.29 22.88
CA ALA A 25 -36.64 16.61 22.32
C ALA A 25 -36.97 16.00 20.95
N PRO A 26 -36.07 16.08 19.96
CA PRO A 26 -36.29 15.42 18.69
C PRO A 26 -36.39 13.91 18.89
N ILE A 27 -37.55 13.35 18.58
CA ILE A 27 -37.73 11.91 18.49
C ILE A 27 -37.07 11.54 17.17
N ALA A 28 -35.81 11.16 17.24
CA ALA A 28 -35.16 10.50 16.12
C ALA A 28 -36.02 9.23 15.86
N ALA A 29 -36.94 9.32 14.92
CA ALA A 29 -37.39 8.13 14.24
C ALA A 29 -36.13 7.45 13.76
N THR A 30 -35.81 6.33 14.36
CA THR A 30 -34.83 5.39 13.86
C THR A 30 -35.43 4.79 12.59
N THR A 31 -35.75 5.64 11.64
CA THR A 31 -35.75 5.23 10.26
C THR A 31 -34.26 5.08 9.94
N GLN A 32 -33.70 3.94 10.34
CA GLN A 32 -32.68 3.36 9.52
C GLN A 32 -33.32 3.28 8.14
N VAL A 33 -33.07 4.34 7.36
CA VAL A 33 -33.08 4.21 5.92
C VAL A 33 -32.12 3.03 5.73
N MET A 34 -32.69 1.83 5.52
CA MET A 34 -31.98 0.75 4.85
C MET A 34 -31.54 1.40 3.53
N GLN A 35 -30.40 2.06 3.57
CA GLN A 35 -29.62 2.28 2.37
C GLN A 35 -29.44 0.89 1.80
N PRO A 36 -29.98 0.60 0.61
CA PRO A 36 -29.62 -0.63 -0.06
C PRO A 36 -28.10 -0.63 -0.03
N SER A 37 -27.53 -1.67 0.58
CA SER A 37 -26.10 -1.93 0.54
C SER A 37 -25.73 -2.31 -0.90
N VAL A 38 -25.81 -1.35 -1.80
CA VAL A 38 -25.01 -1.38 -3.00
C VAL A 38 -23.60 -1.44 -2.46
N PRO A 39 -22.78 -2.44 -2.81
CA PRO A 39 -21.39 -2.43 -2.47
C PRO A 39 -20.81 -1.16 -3.11
N ALA A 40 -20.84 -0.09 -2.35
CA ALA A 40 -20.26 1.16 -2.78
C ALA A 40 -18.78 0.87 -2.93
N THR A 41 -18.35 0.73 -4.16
CA THR A 41 -16.94 0.77 -4.53
C THR A 41 -16.44 2.10 -3.99
N GLN A 42 -15.92 2.07 -2.76
CA GLN A 42 -15.48 3.29 -2.10
C GLN A 42 -14.19 3.73 -2.78
N LEU A 43 -14.23 4.87 -3.43
CA LEU A 43 -13.03 5.56 -3.87
C LEU A 43 -12.32 6.04 -2.60
N LYS A 44 -11.27 5.33 -2.20
CA LYS A 44 -10.41 5.74 -1.09
C LYS A 44 -9.25 6.52 -1.66
N GLU A 45 -9.13 7.76 -1.24
CA GLU A 45 -8.01 8.60 -1.61
C GLU A 45 -6.78 8.24 -0.76
N LEU A 46 -5.69 7.86 -1.42
CA LEU A 46 -4.41 7.61 -0.78
C LEU A 46 -3.70 8.94 -0.55
N THR A 47 -3.87 9.49 0.64
CA THR A 47 -3.24 10.75 1.05
C THR A 47 -1.84 10.56 1.64
N TYR A 48 -1.47 9.33 2.00
CA TYR A 48 -0.18 9.03 2.62
C TYR A 48 0.30 7.62 2.27
N ILE A 49 1.54 7.50 1.83
CA ILE A 49 2.22 6.23 1.59
C ILE A 49 3.22 6.00 2.74
N PRO A 50 3.13 4.88 3.47
CA PRO A 50 4.12 4.54 4.48
C PRO A 50 5.45 4.19 3.81
N VAL A 51 6.40 5.13 3.85
CA VAL A 51 7.69 5.09 3.15
C VAL A 51 8.44 3.78 3.36
N VAL A 52 8.58 3.35 4.63
CA VAL A 52 9.36 2.16 4.98
C VAL A 52 8.72 0.87 4.46
N GLN A 53 7.38 0.77 4.48
CA GLN A 53 6.69 -0.43 4.00
C GLN A 53 6.77 -0.53 2.47
N ALA A 54 6.54 0.57 1.77
CA ALA A 54 6.67 0.63 0.32
C ALA A 54 8.10 0.30 -0.12
N ALA A 55 9.11 0.92 0.52
CA ALA A 55 10.52 0.70 0.22
C ALA A 55 10.96 -0.76 0.46
N LYS A 56 10.48 -1.42 1.53
CA LYS A 56 10.77 -2.85 1.77
C LYS A 56 10.24 -3.75 0.66
N VAL A 57 8.98 -3.55 0.26
CA VAL A 57 8.35 -4.37 -0.79
C VAL A 57 9.08 -4.20 -2.12
N VAL A 58 9.32 -2.96 -2.55
CA VAL A 58 10.01 -2.70 -3.82
C VAL A 58 11.47 -3.11 -3.76
N GLY A 59 12.15 -2.93 -2.61
CA GLY A 59 13.52 -3.39 -2.40
C GLY A 59 13.66 -4.91 -2.57
N VAL A 60 12.71 -5.70 -2.03
CA VAL A 60 12.72 -7.16 -2.22
C VAL A 60 12.46 -7.53 -3.68
N ILE A 61 11.51 -6.88 -4.35
CA ILE A 61 11.24 -7.12 -5.77
C ILE A 61 12.48 -6.80 -6.61
N ALA A 62 13.12 -5.65 -6.34
CA ALA A 62 14.35 -5.26 -7.02
C ALA A 62 15.48 -6.28 -6.78
N ALA A 63 15.64 -6.78 -5.56
CA ALA A 63 16.64 -7.81 -5.25
C ALA A 63 16.43 -9.09 -6.09
N ILE A 64 15.18 -9.53 -6.25
CA ILE A 64 14.85 -10.70 -7.07
C ILE A 64 15.17 -10.44 -8.55
N ILE A 65 14.81 -9.29 -9.08
CA ILE A 65 15.09 -8.91 -10.47
C ILE A 65 16.60 -8.86 -10.71
N PHE A 66 17.33 -8.20 -9.81
CA PHE A 66 18.79 -8.09 -9.89
C PHE A 66 19.50 -9.44 -9.69
N PHE A 67 18.93 -10.35 -8.90
CA PHE A 67 19.42 -11.72 -8.79
C PHE A 67 19.34 -12.46 -10.13
N ILE A 68 18.17 -12.41 -10.79
CA ILE A 68 17.98 -13.04 -12.11
C ILE A 68 18.92 -12.40 -13.14
N TYR A 69 18.99 -11.07 -13.18
CA TYR A 69 19.89 -10.34 -14.05
C TYR A 69 21.36 -10.69 -13.76
N GLY A 70 21.75 -10.74 -12.48
CA GLY A 70 23.08 -11.10 -12.02
C GLY A 70 23.50 -12.50 -12.48
N LEU A 71 22.55 -13.45 -12.55
CA LEU A 71 22.83 -14.79 -13.05
C LEU A 71 23.26 -14.76 -14.53
N PHE A 72 22.56 -14.00 -15.38
CA PHE A 72 22.95 -13.83 -16.79
C PHE A 72 24.29 -13.12 -16.94
N VAL A 73 24.50 -12.05 -16.17
CA VAL A 73 25.78 -11.30 -16.18
C VAL A 73 26.92 -12.18 -15.70
N ALA A 74 26.73 -12.98 -14.65
CA ALA A 74 27.75 -13.87 -14.11
C ALA A 74 28.19 -14.92 -15.15
N LEU A 75 27.25 -15.48 -15.92
CA LEU A 75 27.58 -16.42 -16.99
C LEU A 75 28.43 -15.76 -18.09
N GLY A 76 28.05 -14.55 -18.52
CA GLY A 76 28.77 -13.79 -19.54
C GLY A 76 30.17 -13.36 -19.10
N VAL A 77 30.28 -12.78 -17.91
CA VAL A 77 31.54 -12.29 -17.35
C VAL A 77 32.46 -13.46 -16.99
N GLY A 78 31.93 -14.53 -16.36
CA GLY A 78 32.70 -15.71 -16.04
C GLY A 78 33.30 -16.37 -17.29
N ALA A 79 32.53 -16.51 -18.35
CA ALA A 79 33.00 -17.04 -19.62
C ALA A 79 34.08 -16.16 -20.28
N SER A 80 33.87 -14.82 -20.25
CA SER A 80 34.81 -13.86 -20.83
C SER A 80 36.15 -13.86 -20.12
N ILE A 81 36.17 -13.92 -18.76
CA ILE A 81 37.40 -13.93 -17.97
C ILE A 81 38.14 -15.26 -18.21
N SER A 82 37.41 -16.40 -18.29
CA SER A 82 38.02 -17.71 -18.50
C SER A 82 38.64 -17.87 -19.88
N SER A 83 38.26 -17.06 -20.86
CA SER A 83 38.81 -17.08 -22.22
C SER A 83 40.11 -16.26 -22.40
N VAL A 84 40.51 -15.49 -21.37
CA VAL A 84 41.73 -14.64 -21.45
C VAL A 84 42.97 -15.53 -21.24
N PRO A 85 43.92 -15.54 -22.19
CA PRO A 85 45.17 -16.30 -22.04
C PRO A 85 45.96 -15.84 -20.81
N GLY A 86 46.39 -16.80 -20.00
CA GLY A 86 47.18 -16.51 -18.80
C GLY A 86 46.36 -16.24 -17.53
N VAL A 87 45.04 -16.17 -17.64
CA VAL A 87 44.14 -16.07 -16.49
C VAL A 87 43.61 -17.46 -16.13
N SER A 88 43.74 -17.84 -14.88
CA SER A 88 43.23 -19.15 -14.40
C SER A 88 41.70 -19.15 -14.48
N GLY A 89 41.10 -20.27 -14.94
CA GLY A 89 39.65 -20.43 -14.96
C GLY A 89 38.96 -20.21 -13.61
N PHE A 90 39.74 -20.37 -12.53
CA PHE A 90 39.31 -20.11 -11.17
C PHE A 90 38.90 -18.66 -10.92
N SER A 91 39.59 -17.67 -11.54
CA SER A 91 39.23 -16.25 -11.42
C SER A 91 37.89 -15.91 -12.07
N GLY A 92 37.53 -16.54 -13.19
CA GLY A 92 36.21 -16.42 -13.82
C GLY A 92 35.09 -16.96 -12.93
N VAL A 93 35.29 -18.08 -12.27
CA VAL A 93 34.33 -18.67 -11.32
C VAL A 93 34.15 -17.76 -10.11
N PHE A 94 35.23 -17.21 -9.54
CA PHE A 94 35.15 -16.27 -8.43
C PHE A 94 34.40 -15.00 -8.78
N ALA A 95 34.65 -14.43 -9.96
CA ALA A 95 33.94 -13.26 -10.45
C ALA A 95 32.45 -13.53 -10.63
N ALA A 96 32.08 -14.69 -11.18
CA ALA A 96 30.68 -15.09 -11.33
C ALA A 96 29.97 -15.23 -9.97
N ILE A 97 30.59 -15.89 -9.00
CA ILE A 97 30.04 -16.04 -7.64
C ILE A 97 29.86 -14.68 -6.96
N ALA A 98 30.86 -13.80 -7.08
CA ALA A 98 30.80 -12.46 -6.51
C ALA A 98 29.61 -11.66 -7.10
N ILE A 99 29.40 -11.73 -8.41
CA ILE A 99 28.26 -11.07 -9.09
C ILE A 99 26.94 -11.62 -8.58
N ILE A 100 26.78 -12.93 -8.48
CA ILE A 100 25.53 -13.56 -8.01
C ILE A 100 25.17 -13.13 -6.58
N ILE A 101 26.16 -12.89 -5.73
CA ILE A 101 25.94 -12.48 -4.34
C ILE A 101 25.72 -10.95 -4.24
N LEU A 102 26.53 -10.17 -4.94
CA LEU A 102 26.51 -8.70 -4.81
C LEU A 102 25.35 -8.06 -5.55
N MET A 103 24.92 -8.60 -6.69
CA MET A 103 23.82 -8.04 -7.49
C MET A 103 22.50 -7.91 -6.74
N PRO A 104 21.98 -8.95 -6.05
CA PRO A 104 20.74 -8.83 -5.29
C PRO A 104 20.84 -7.85 -4.12
N ILE A 105 22.00 -7.76 -3.46
CA ILE A 105 22.25 -6.81 -2.37
C ILE A 105 22.20 -5.38 -2.92
N PHE A 106 22.87 -5.14 -4.03
CA PHE A 106 22.84 -3.86 -4.72
C PHE A 106 21.42 -3.49 -5.19
N GLY A 107 20.72 -4.44 -5.79
CA GLY A 107 19.32 -4.29 -6.21
C GLY A 107 18.40 -3.93 -5.05
N PHE A 108 18.55 -4.59 -3.90
CA PHE A 108 17.79 -4.26 -2.70
C PHE A 108 18.04 -2.82 -2.25
N ILE A 109 19.31 -2.42 -2.15
CA ILE A 109 19.69 -1.06 -1.70
C ILE A 109 19.12 0.00 -2.65
N VAL A 110 19.33 -0.18 -3.96
CA VAL A 110 18.83 0.76 -4.98
C VAL A 110 17.30 0.84 -4.97
N GLY A 111 16.62 -0.29 -4.93
CA GLY A 111 15.16 -0.35 -4.87
C GLY A 111 14.61 0.25 -3.57
N PHE A 112 15.23 -0.03 -2.44
CA PHE A 112 14.81 0.51 -1.15
C PHE A 112 14.99 2.03 -1.08
N VAL A 113 16.19 2.52 -1.41
CA VAL A 113 16.50 3.96 -1.34
C VAL A 113 15.71 4.75 -2.39
N GLY A 114 15.62 4.24 -3.62
CA GLY A 114 14.83 4.87 -4.68
C GLY A 114 13.37 5.04 -4.29
N THR A 115 12.73 3.96 -3.85
CA THR A 115 11.33 4.00 -3.41
C THR A 115 11.13 4.86 -2.16
N ALA A 116 12.09 4.89 -1.25
CA ALA A 116 12.00 5.77 -0.09
C ALA A 116 11.98 7.24 -0.50
N ILE A 117 12.82 7.63 -1.45
CA ILE A 117 12.87 8.99 -2.00
C ILE A 117 11.55 9.30 -2.75
N GLU A 118 11.07 8.40 -3.61
CA GLU A 118 9.81 8.55 -4.34
C GLU A 118 8.62 8.74 -3.39
N ALA A 119 8.54 7.93 -2.34
CA ALA A 119 7.47 8.03 -1.34
C ALA A 119 7.55 9.33 -0.54
N LEU A 120 8.74 9.84 -0.23
CA LEU A 120 8.92 11.15 0.42
C LEU A 120 8.47 12.28 -0.50
N ILE A 121 8.84 12.25 -1.77
CA ILE A 121 8.42 13.22 -2.78
C ILE A 121 6.90 13.18 -2.94
N TYR A 122 6.31 11.98 -3.05
CA TYR A 122 4.86 11.79 -3.13
C TYR A 122 4.15 12.42 -1.93
N ASN A 123 4.56 12.09 -0.72
CA ASN A 123 3.95 12.62 0.51
C ASN A 123 4.10 14.14 0.65
N TRP A 124 5.13 14.72 0.02
CA TRP A 124 5.31 16.18 -0.01
C TRP A 124 4.42 16.88 -1.05
N ILE A 125 4.16 16.20 -2.17
CA ILE A 125 3.38 16.77 -3.30
C ILE A 125 1.88 16.58 -3.11
N VAL A 126 1.44 15.42 -2.59
CA VAL A 126 0.01 15.05 -2.44
C VAL A 126 -0.84 16.12 -1.76
N PRO A 127 -0.42 16.78 -0.66
CA PRO A 127 -1.23 17.82 -0.03
C PRO A 127 -1.50 19.03 -0.93
N ARG A 128 -0.74 19.20 -2.02
CA ARG A 128 -0.84 20.34 -2.94
C ARG A 128 -1.63 20.03 -4.21
N ILE A 129 -1.63 18.78 -4.67
CA ILE A 129 -2.20 18.39 -5.97
C ILE A 129 -3.42 17.46 -5.79
N GLY A 130 -3.56 16.79 -4.63
CA GLY A 130 -4.53 15.74 -4.39
C GLY A 130 -3.94 14.33 -4.52
N GLY A 131 -4.50 13.38 -3.78
CA GLY A 131 -4.02 11.99 -3.73
C GLY A 131 -4.57 11.12 -4.85
N ILE A 132 -3.95 9.96 -5.04
CA ILE A 132 -4.40 8.95 -6.00
C ILE A 132 -5.67 8.29 -5.47
N GLN A 133 -6.73 8.29 -6.27
CA GLN A 133 -7.99 7.61 -5.94
C GLN A 133 -7.87 6.12 -6.25
N VAL A 134 -7.97 5.29 -5.22
CA VAL A 134 -7.95 3.82 -5.36
C VAL A 134 -9.36 3.29 -5.13
N ARG A 135 -9.84 2.51 -6.10
CA ARG A 135 -11.10 1.79 -6.00
C ARG A 135 -10.90 0.52 -5.16
N VAL A 136 -11.43 0.50 -3.96
CA VAL A 136 -11.44 -0.68 -3.09
C VAL A 136 -12.71 -1.47 -3.36
N LYS A 137 -12.55 -2.77 -3.66
CA LYS A 137 -13.64 -3.68 -3.98
C LYS A 137 -13.96 -4.55 -2.77
#